data_e73b88b60aab28561f28442e39930f7d
#
_entry.id   e73b88b60aab28561f28442e39930f7d
#
_cell.length_a   1.000
_cell.length_b   1.000
_cell.length_c   1.000
_cell.angle_alpha   90.00
_cell.angle_beta   90.00
_cell.angle_gamma   90.00
#
_symmetry.space_group_name_H-M   'P 1'
#
loop_
_entity.id
_entity.type
_entity.pdbx_description
1 polymer ?
#
loop_
_entity_poly.entity_id
_entity_poly.type
_entity_poly.pdbx_seq_one_letter_code
_entity_poly.pdbx_strand_id
1 'polypeptide(L)'
;LVGSEMCIRDSIYYESSRGCPFRCSYCLSSVEKTLRFRDVERVKKELAFFIEKKVPQVKFVDRTFNCRHDHAMEIWRFVKEHDNGITNFHFEISADLLNEEELALIHDMRPGLIQLEIGVQSTNEITIREIHRTMKLELLKDIVRKIQGGENIHEHLDLIAGLPYEDYATFAKSFDEIYALKPNQLQLGFLKVLKGSYMYEHATEYGLIYRSRPPYEVLKTNWLGFGEILRIRQVEEMLEVYYLSLIHISEPTRLGMI
;
A
#
# COMPACT_ATOMS: atom_id res chain seq x y z
N LEU A 1 10.53 -2.41 25.12
CA LEU A 1 9.31 -3.26 25.26
C LEU A 1 8.01 -2.45 25.47
N VAL A 2 8.10 -1.14 25.78
CA VAL A 2 6.92 -0.29 25.97
C VAL A 2 6.27 0.13 24.64
N GLY A 3 7.01 0.14 23.54
CA GLY A 3 6.50 0.53 22.21
C GLY A 3 5.64 -0.51 21.49
N SER A 4 5.85 -1.81 21.74
CA SER A 4 5.12 -2.88 21.06
C SER A 4 3.69 -3.09 21.58
N GLU A 5 3.43 -2.81 22.85
CA GLU A 5 2.09 -2.95 23.41
C GLU A 5 1.16 -1.79 23.00
N MET A 6 1.68 -0.58 22.74
CA MET A 6 0.88 0.54 22.25
C MET A 6 0.37 0.29 20.82
N CYS A 7 1.21 -0.24 19.91
CA CYS A 7 0.79 -0.54 18.54
C CYS A 7 -0.32 -1.60 18.42
N ILE A 8 -0.40 -2.54 19.35
CA ILE A 8 -1.41 -3.62 19.35
C ILE A 8 -2.78 -3.12 19.86
N ARG A 9 -2.81 -2.07 20.68
CA ARG A 9 -4.04 -1.54 21.26
C ARG A 9 -4.74 -0.52 20.37
N ASP A 10 -4.03 0.08 19.40
CA ASP A 10 -4.51 1.24 18.67
C ASP A 10 -5.04 0.91 17.26
N SER A 11 -4.89 -0.32 16.78
CA SER A 11 -5.37 -0.71 15.45
C SER A 11 -6.07 -2.07 15.44
N ILE A 12 -7.12 -2.18 14.60
CA ILE A 12 -7.85 -3.41 14.31
C ILE A 12 -7.65 -3.75 12.84
N TYR A 13 -7.37 -5.04 12.55
CA TYR A 13 -7.39 -5.55 11.19
C TYR A 13 -8.78 -6.06 10.86
N TYR A 14 -9.32 -5.61 9.74
CA TYR A 14 -10.67 -5.93 9.31
C TYR A 14 -10.69 -6.38 7.85
N GLU A 15 -11.51 -7.38 7.53
CA GLU A 15 -11.65 -7.92 6.17
C GLU A 15 -13.11 -7.79 5.72
N SER A 16 -13.39 -7.00 4.68
CA SER A 16 -14.72 -6.89 4.06
C SER A 16 -14.83 -7.74 2.80
N SER A 17 -13.70 -8.08 2.18
CA SER A 17 -13.63 -8.99 1.04
C SER A 17 -12.40 -9.87 1.09
N ARG A 18 -12.47 -11.03 0.45
CA ARG A 18 -11.36 -11.98 0.34
C ARG A 18 -11.10 -12.35 -1.11
N GLY A 19 -9.81 -12.48 -1.46
CA GLY A 19 -9.35 -12.73 -2.81
C GLY A 19 -8.88 -11.43 -3.50
N CYS A 20 -8.36 -11.55 -4.72
CA CYS A 20 -7.90 -10.42 -5.52
C CYS A 20 -8.21 -10.69 -6.99
N PRO A 21 -8.70 -9.70 -7.77
CA PRO A 21 -8.95 -9.88 -9.20
C PRO A 21 -7.65 -9.94 -10.02
N PHE A 22 -6.55 -9.44 -9.46
CA PHE A 22 -5.26 -9.39 -10.12
C PHE A 22 -4.43 -10.65 -9.91
N ARG A 23 -3.41 -10.83 -10.74
CA ARG A 23 -2.59 -12.06 -10.78
C ARG A 23 -1.11 -11.77 -10.66
N CYS A 24 -0.75 -10.80 -9.82
CA CYS A 24 0.64 -10.44 -9.62
C CYS A 24 1.48 -11.66 -9.21
N SER A 25 2.54 -11.93 -9.96
CA SER A 25 3.34 -13.15 -9.85
C SER A 25 4.05 -13.36 -8.50
N TYR A 26 4.29 -12.26 -7.78
CA TYR A 26 4.92 -12.26 -6.46
C TYR A 26 3.92 -12.42 -5.30
N CYS A 27 2.62 -12.30 -5.56
CA CYS A 27 1.60 -12.22 -4.52
C CYS A 27 0.88 -13.54 -4.31
N LEU A 28 0.73 -14.00 -3.06
CA LEU A 28 -0.04 -15.19 -2.73
C LEU A 28 -1.55 -15.03 -2.97
N SER A 29 -2.07 -13.81 -2.95
CA SER A 29 -3.49 -13.55 -3.23
C SER A 29 -3.87 -13.85 -4.69
N SER A 30 -2.89 -13.97 -5.58
CA SER A 30 -3.10 -14.40 -6.98
C SER A 30 -3.43 -15.87 -7.13
N VAL A 31 -3.16 -16.68 -6.10
CA VAL A 31 -3.40 -18.13 -6.09
C VAL A 31 -4.89 -18.42 -5.94
N GLU A 32 -5.60 -17.67 -5.11
CA GLU A 32 -7.04 -17.78 -4.96
C GLU A 32 -7.76 -16.89 -5.97
N LYS A 33 -8.50 -17.51 -6.89
CA LYS A 33 -9.15 -16.81 -8.01
C LYS A 33 -10.56 -16.32 -7.69
N THR A 34 -11.12 -16.68 -6.53
CA THR A 34 -12.50 -16.40 -6.18
C THR A 34 -12.58 -15.16 -5.29
N LEU A 35 -13.21 -14.11 -5.80
CA LEU A 35 -13.56 -12.94 -5.02
C LEU A 35 -14.83 -13.21 -4.20
N ARG A 36 -14.78 -12.97 -2.91
CA ARG A 36 -15.89 -13.12 -1.97
C ARG A 36 -16.03 -11.82 -1.18
N PHE A 37 -17.22 -11.25 -1.22
CA PHE A 37 -17.55 -10.04 -0.47
C PHE A 37 -18.49 -10.41 0.68
N ARG A 38 -18.27 -9.77 1.81
CA ARG A 38 -19.19 -9.85 2.94
C ARG A 38 -20.44 -9.02 2.62
N ASP A 39 -21.54 -9.38 3.24
CA ASP A 39 -22.75 -8.58 3.20
C ASP A 39 -22.47 -7.17 3.74
N VAL A 40 -22.79 -6.15 2.96
CA VAL A 40 -22.44 -4.76 3.25
C VAL A 40 -23.15 -4.23 4.50
N GLU A 41 -24.37 -4.68 4.78
CA GLU A 41 -25.09 -4.27 5.98
C GLU A 41 -24.45 -4.85 7.25
N ARG A 42 -23.89 -6.05 7.15
CA ARG A 42 -23.08 -6.62 8.22
C ARG A 42 -21.79 -5.85 8.43
N VAL A 43 -21.11 -5.48 7.33
CA VAL A 43 -19.90 -4.64 7.39
C VAL A 43 -20.19 -3.32 8.10
N LYS A 44 -21.25 -2.63 7.71
CA LYS A 44 -21.69 -1.35 8.32
C LYS A 44 -21.95 -1.50 9.83
N LYS A 45 -22.61 -2.57 10.26
CA LYS A 45 -22.86 -2.84 11.70
C LYS A 45 -21.56 -3.02 12.49
N GLU A 46 -20.60 -3.74 11.93
CA GLU A 46 -19.30 -3.97 12.58
C GLU A 46 -18.47 -2.69 12.61
N LEU A 47 -18.48 -1.88 11.53
CA LEU A 47 -17.82 -0.58 11.51
C LEU A 47 -18.46 0.41 12.50
N ALA A 48 -19.80 0.43 12.62
CA ALA A 48 -20.50 1.24 13.62
C ALA A 48 -20.00 0.92 15.03
N PHE A 49 -19.79 -0.36 15.35
CA PHE A 49 -19.22 -0.77 16.63
C PHE A 49 -17.81 -0.22 16.87
N PHE A 50 -16.93 -0.28 15.86
CA PHE A 50 -15.58 0.27 15.98
C PHE A 50 -15.58 1.79 16.16
N ILE A 51 -16.45 2.50 15.43
CA ILE A 51 -16.65 3.95 15.53
C ILE A 51 -17.18 4.32 16.92
N GLU A 52 -18.18 3.61 17.45
CA GLU A 52 -18.71 3.80 18.81
C GLU A 52 -17.63 3.60 19.87
N LYS A 53 -16.79 2.57 19.71
CA LYS A 53 -15.67 2.29 20.63
C LYS A 53 -14.47 3.22 20.43
N LYS A 54 -14.56 4.16 19.50
CA LYS A 54 -13.48 5.13 19.20
C LYS A 54 -12.15 4.43 18.91
N VAL A 55 -12.20 3.33 18.15
CA VAL A 55 -10.98 2.63 17.73
C VAL A 55 -10.12 3.59 16.92
N PRO A 56 -8.86 3.86 17.29
CA PRO A 56 -8.04 4.87 16.61
C PRO A 56 -7.83 4.55 15.14
N GLN A 57 -7.57 3.28 14.79
CA GLN A 57 -7.36 2.88 13.40
C GLN A 57 -7.98 1.52 13.07
N VAL A 58 -8.70 1.44 11.95
CA VAL A 58 -9.20 0.20 11.33
C VAL A 58 -8.47 -0.02 10.01
N LYS A 59 -7.62 -1.07 9.95
CA LYS A 59 -6.87 -1.43 8.75
C LYS A 59 -7.62 -2.52 7.98
N PHE A 60 -8.12 -2.16 6.80
CA PHE A 60 -8.69 -3.14 5.89
C PHE A 60 -7.58 -3.98 5.27
N VAL A 61 -7.71 -5.30 5.36
CA VAL A 61 -6.78 -6.28 4.77
C VAL A 61 -7.28 -6.83 3.44
N ASP A 62 -8.29 -6.20 2.87
CA ASP A 62 -8.78 -6.43 1.51
C ASP A 62 -7.67 -6.11 0.50
N ARG A 63 -7.32 -7.06 -0.36
CA ARG A 63 -6.13 -6.96 -1.24
C ARG A 63 -6.25 -5.92 -2.36
N THR A 64 -7.46 -5.52 -2.70
CA THR A 64 -7.77 -4.40 -3.57
C THR A 64 -9.19 -3.97 -3.22
N PHE A 65 -9.32 -3.11 -2.25
CA PHE A 65 -10.59 -2.73 -1.66
C PHE A 65 -11.58 -2.19 -2.70
N ASN A 66 -11.10 -1.36 -3.63
CA ASN A 66 -11.93 -0.72 -4.66
C ASN A 66 -12.10 -1.56 -5.94
N CYS A 67 -11.82 -2.86 -5.90
CA CYS A 67 -12.04 -3.73 -7.07
C CYS A 67 -13.52 -3.92 -7.43
N ARG A 68 -14.46 -3.55 -6.53
CA ARG A 68 -15.89 -3.49 -6.76
C ARG A 68 -16.44 -2.15 -6.26
N HIS A 69 -16.74 -1.27 -7.20
CA HIS A 69 -17.11 0.13 -6.94
C HIS A 69 -18.30 0.31 -5.99
N ASP A 70 -19.39 -0.44 -6.20
CA ASP A 70 -20.58 -0.37 -5.36
C ASP A 70 -20.28 -0.72 -3.90
N HIS A 71 -19.48 -1.76 -3.66
CA HIS A 71 -19.05 -2.17 -2.33
C HIS A 71 -18.17 -1.11 -1.65
N ALA A 72 -17.21 -0.56 -2.38
CA ALA A 72 -16.32 0.48 -1.87
C ALA A 72 -17.10 1.77 -1.54
N MET A 73 -17.95 2.22 -2.46
CA MET A 73 -18.78 3.41 -2.29
C MET A 73 -19.71 3.32 -1.08
N GLU A 74 -20.37 2.17 -0.88
CA GLU A 74 -21.26 1.95 0.26
C GLU A 74 -20.50 2.04 1.61
N ILE A 75 -19.29 1.48 1.68
CA ILE A 75 -18.47 1.53 2.88
C ILE A 75 -17.93 2.95 3.10
N TRP A 76 -17.39 3.61 2.06
CA TRP A 76 -16.85 4.96 2.16
C TRP A 76 -17.94 5.99 2.53
N ARG A 77 -19.16 5.90 1.96
CA ARG A 77 -20.30 6.73 2.39
C ARG A 77 -20.62 6.51 3.85
N PHE A 78 -20.69 5.25 4.27
CA PHE A 78 -20.99 4.90 5.65
C PHE A 78 -19.97 5.47 6.64
N VAL A 79 -18.65 5.31 6.41
CA VAL A 79 -17.63 5.83 7.33
C VAL A 79 -17.59 7.35 7.34
N LYS A 80 -17.92 8.01 6.22
CA LYS A 80 -18.05 9.46 6.15
C LYS A 80 -19.26 9.97 6.96
N GLU A 81 -20.41 9.34 6.80
CA GLU A 81 -21.67 9.74 7.48
C GLU A 81 -21.60 9.51 9.00
N HIS A 82 -20.81 8.54 9.45
CA HIS A 82 -20.66 8.17 10.86
C HIS A 82 -19.31 8.59 11.46
N ASP A 83 -18.60 9.51 10.83
CA ASP A 83 -17.29 9.98 11.31
C ASP A 83 -17.41 10.54 12.73
N ASN A 84 -16.61 9.97 13.64
CA ASN A 84 -16.53 10.38 15.05
C ASN A 84 -15.37 11.37 15.32
N GLY A 85 -14.65 11.82 14.28
CA GLY A 85 -13.49 12.71 14.39
C GLY A 85 -12.21 12.05 14.93
N ILE A 86 -12.23 10.73 15.21
CA ILE A 86 -11.11 9.99 15.83
C ILE A 86 -10.64 8.84 14.95
N THR A 87 -11.57 7.96 14.54
CA THR A 87 -11.25 6.72 13.83
C THR A 87 -10.70 7.02 12.44
N ASN A 88 -9.55 6.43 12.13
CA ASN A 88 -8.95 6.39 10.79
C ASN A 88 -9.19 5.03 10.14
N PHE A 89 -9.50 5.01 8.86
CA PHE A 89 -9.68 3.79 8.07
C PHE A 89 -8.60 3.69 7.00
N HIS A 90 -7.83 2.64 7.03
CA HIS A 90 -6.76 2.39 6.07
C HIS A 90 -7.21 1.36 5.04
N PHE A 91 -7.04 1.67 3.74
CA PHE A 91 -7.44 0.82 2.61
C PHE A 91 -6.29 0.60 1.64
N GLU A 92 -6.06 -0.67 1.24
CA GLU A 92 -5.21 -1.02 0.10
C GLU A 92 -6.06 -0.92 -1.19
N ILE A 93 -5.67 -0.06 -2.13
CA ILE A 93 -6.42 0.20 -3.36
C ILE A 93 -5.58 0.08 -4.63
N SER A 94 -6.25 -0.01 -5.78
CA SER A 94 -5.65 0.24 -7.08
C SER A 94 -6.13 1.61 -7.58
N ALA A 95 -5.22 2.59 -7.64
CA ALA A 95 -5.60 3.97 -7.94
C ALA A 95 -6.20 4.13 -9.35
N ASP A 96 -5.71 3.36 -10.32
CA ASP A 96 -6.21 3.35 -11.70
C ASP A 96 -7.63 2.76 -11.88
N LEU A 97 -8.23 2.24 -10.80
CA LEU A 97 -9.65 1.84 -10.77
C LEU A 97 -10.56 2.94 -10.24
N LEU A 98 -10.04 3.99 -9.59
CA LEU A 98 -10.87 5.07 -9.05
C LEU A 98 -11.54 5.85 -10.19
N ASN A 99 -12.83 6.10 -10.02
CA ASN A 99 -13.61 6.95 -10.92
C ASN A 99 -13.90 8.32 -10.30
N GLU A 100 -14.51 9.23 -11.06
CA GLU A 100 -14.78 10.60 -10.62
C GLU A 100 -15.78 10.66 -9.44
N GLU A 101 -16.71 9.72 -9.33
CA GLU A 101 -17.68 9.66 -8.22
C GLU A 101 -16.97 9.28 -6.91
N GLU A 102 -16.08 8.28 -6.98
CA GLU A 102 -15.27 7.85 -5.84
C GLU A 102 -14.30 8.98 -5.41
N LEU A 103 -13.64 9.64 -6.37
CA LEU A 103 -12.78 10.79 -6.09
C LEU A 103 -13.54 11.93 -5.42
N ALA A 104 -14.73 12.28 -5.92
CA ALA A 104 -15.57 13.32 -5.31
C ALA A 104 -15.97 12.96 -3.88
N LEU A 105 -16.31 11.69 -3.63
CA LEU A 105 -16.68 11.23 -2.30
C LEU A 105 -15.51 11.33 -1.32
N ILE A 106 -14.32 10.86 -1.70
CA ILE A 106 -13.16 10.88 -0.80
C ILE A 106 -12.64 12.31 -0.57
N HIS A 107 -12.75 13.22 -1.54
CA HIS A 107 -12.38 14.63 -1.36
C HIS A 107 -13.28 15.36 -0.36
N ASP A 108 -14.55 14.91 -0.21
CA ASP A 108 -15.51 15.50 0.73
C ASP A 108 -15.44 14.85 2.14
N MET A 109 -14.36 14.10 2.42
CA MET A 109 -14.11 13.51 3.72
C MET A 109 -13.25 14.42 4.59
N ARG A 110 -13.36 14.28 5.91
CA ARG A 110 -12.49 14.96 6.89
C ARG A 110 -11.02 14.52 6.67
N PRO A 111 -10.05 15.46 6.77
CA PRO A 111 -8.63 15.08 6.83
C PRO A 111 -8.36 14.04 7.92
N GLY A 112 -7.68 12.95 7.56
CA GLY A 112 -7.36 11.84 8.45
C GLY A 112 -8.50 10.84 8.71
N LEU A 113 -9.65 10.95 8.04
CA LEU A 113 -10.69 9.90 8.09
C LEU A 113 -10.23 8.63 7.39
N ILE A 114 -9.66 8.76 6.19
CA ILE A 114 -9.13 7.63 5.45
C ILE A 114 -7.66 7.83 5.09
N GLN A 115 -6.98 6.70 4.91
CA GLN A 115 -5.63 6.58 4.39
C GLN A 115 -5.65 5.57 3.25
N LEU A 116 -4.97 5.85 2.15
CA LEU A 116 -4.92 5.00 0.96
C LEU A 116 -3.51 4.49 0.73
N GLU A 117 -3.34 3.17 0.74
CA GLU A 117 -2.12 2.48 0.33
C GLU A 117 -2.26 2.04 -1.12
N ILE A 118 -1.33 2.50 -1.96
CA ILE A 118 -1.36 2.36 -3.42
C ILE A 118 -0.08 1.68 -3.87
N GLY A 119 -0.16 0.40 -4.20
CA GLY A 119 0.96 -0.33 -4.74
C GLY A 119 1.29 0.12 -6.17
N VAL A 120 2.46 0.69 -6.39
CA VAL A 120 3.02 0.94 -7.73
C VAL A 120 3.93 -0.20 -8.15
N GLN A 121 4.83 -0.57 -7.27
CA GLN A 121 5.82 -1.64 -7.34
C GLN A 121 7.01 -1.32 -8.27
N SER A 122 6.78 -0.86 -9.48
CA SER A 122 7.77 -0.44 -10.48
C SER A 122 7.12 0.49 -11.51
N THR A 123 7.90 1.34 -12.17
CA THR A 123 7.47 2.11 -13.36
C THR A 123 8.01 1.51 -14.67
N ASN A 124 8.82 0.46 -14.59
CA ASN A 124 9.36 -0.24 -15.76
C ASN A 124 8.29 -1.12 -16.40
N GLU A 125 7.87 -0.79 -17.62
CA GLU A 125 6.83 -1.53 -18.34
C GLU A 125 7.15 -3.01 -18.56
N ILE A 126 8.44 -3.35 -18.75
CA ILE A 126 8.86 -4.75 -18.93
C ILE A 126 8.65 -5.50 -17.62
N THR A 127 9.08 -4.94 -16.51
CA THR A 127 8.89 -5.48 -15.16
C THR A 127 7.40 -5.62 -14.84
N ILE A 128 6.59 -4.57 -15.08
CA ILE A 128 5.14 -4.57 -14.81
C ILE A 128 4.45 -5.71 -15.57
N ARG A 129 4.82 -5.91 -16.84
CA ARG A 129 4.29 -7.01 -17.66
C ARG A 129 4.72 -8.38 -17.12
N GLU A 130 5.99 -8.53 -16.80
CA GLU A 130 6.56 -9.78 -16.32
C GLU A 130 6.00 -10.22 -14.96
N ILE A 131 5.76 -9.28 -14.07
CA ILE A 131 5.12 -9.59 -12.79
C ILE A 131 3.60 -9.75 -12.90
N HIS A 132 3.05 -9.84 -14.09
CA HIS A 132 1.61 -9.98 -14.37
C HIS A 132 0.74 -8.93 -13.72
N ARG A 133 1.27 -7.71 -13.56
CA ARG A 133 0.53 -6.60 -12.95
C ARG A 133 -0.25 -5.85 -14.02
N THR A 134 -1.56 -5.77 -13.82
CA THR A 134 -2.45 -4.96 -14.65
C THR A 134 -2.55 -3.57 -14.03
N MET A 135 -1.75 -2.63 -14.52
CA MET A 135 -1.71 -1.26 -14.03
C MET A 135 -1.51 -0.29 -15.19
N LYS A 136 -2.26 0.79 -15.20
CA LYS A 136 -2.11 1.91 -16.15
C LYS A 136 -1.33 3.02 -15.45
N LEU A 137 0.01 3.01 -15.60
CA LEU A 137 0.92 3.85 -14.84
C LEU A 137 0.59 5.35 -14.94
N GLU A 138 0.36 5.88 -16.14
CA GLU A 138 0.07 7.32 -16.30
C GLU A 138 -1.28 7.68 -15.67
N LEU A 139 -2.30 6.83 -15.80
CA LEU A 139 -3.57 7.04 -15.13
C LEU A 139 -3.42 7.00 -13.61
N LEU A 140 -2.63 6.05 -13.08
CA LEU A 140 -2.31 5.98 -11.65
C LEU A 140 -1.68 7.29 -11.17
N LYS A 141 -0.65 7.80 -11.88
CA LYS A 141 0.00 9.07 -11.54
C LYS A 141 -0.97 10.25 -11.55
N ASP A 142 -1.87 10.31 -12.53
CA ASP A 142 -2.87 11.35 -12.63
C ASP A 142 -3.90 11.29 -11.49
N ILE A 143 -4.33 10.10 -11.13
CA ILE A 143 -5.24 9.88 -9.99
C ILE A 143 -4.57 10.25 -8.68
N VAL A 144 -3.31 9.86 -8.46
CA VAL A 144 -2.53 10.26 -7.27
C VAL A 144 -2.50 11.79 -7.15
N ARG A 145 -2.18 12.52 -8.22
CA ARG A 145 -2.21 14.00 -8.20
C ARG A 145 -3.60 14.56 -7.91
N LYS A 146 -4.66 13.92 -8.42
CA LYS A 146 -6.04 14.33 -8.10
C LYS A 146 -6.34 14.14 -6.62
N ILE A 147 -5.99 12.99 -6.03
CA ILE A 147 -6.18 12.74 -4.60
C ILE A 147 -5.45 13.80 -3.77
N GLN A 148 -4.19 14.11 -4.12
CA GLN A 148 -3.39 15.14 -3.44
C GLN A 148 -4.04 16.52 -3.51
N GLY A 149 -4.73 16.84 -4.60
CA GLY A 149 -5.44 18.10 -4.76
C GLY A 149 -6.54 18.35 -3.72
N GLY A 150 -7.02 17.31 -3.04
CA GLY A 150 -7.99 17.42 -1.94
C GLY A 150 -7.35 17.75 -0.58
N GLU A 151 -6.04 17.58 -0.42
CA GLU A 151 -5.26 17.83 0.81
C GLU A 151 -5.82 17.16 2.09
N ASN A 152 -6.66 16.14 1.93
CA ASN A 152 -7.37 15.50 3.05
C ASN A 152 -7.04 14.02 3.21
N ILE A 153 -6.40 13.39 2.24
CA ILE A 153 -6.09 11.95 2.20
C ILE A 153 -4.59 11.75 2.43
N HIS A 154 -4.26 10.87 3.38
CA HIS A 154 -2.88 10.39 3.53
C HIS A 154 -2.62 9.29 2.51
N GLU A 155 -1.74 9.59 1.56
CA GLU A 155 -1.33 8.65 0.51
C GLU A 155 -0.05 7.93 0.86
N HIS A 156 -0.07 6.63 0.70
CA HIS A 156 1.08 5.75 0.86
C HIS A 156 1.34 5.05 -0.47
N LEU A 157 2.49 5.29 -1.08
CA LEU A 157 2.91 4.65 -2.33
C LEU A 157 4.00 3.61 -2.06
N ASP A 158 3.94 2.46 -2.77
CA ASP A 158 4.87 1.36 -2.57
C ASP A 158 5.68 1.04 -3.83
N LEU A 159 6.98 0.79 -3.64
CA LEU A 159 7.89 0.21 -4.63
C LEU A 159 8.49 -1.08 -4.11
N ILE A 160 8.79 -2.03 -5.02
CA ILE A 160 9.44 -3.31 -4.69
C ILE A 160 10.74 -3.44 -5.46
N ALA A 161 11.87 -3.46 -4.75
CA ALA A 161 13.18 -3.77 -5.32
C ALA A 161 13.37 -5.29 -5.51
N GLY A 162 14.07 -5.68 -6.57
CA GLY A 162 14.39 -7.07 -6.86
C GLY A 162 13.36 -7.80 -7.71
N LEU A 163 12.48 -7.06 -8.39
CA LEU A 163 11.58 -7.61 -9.40
C LEU A 163 12.36 -8.03 -10.67
N PRO A 164 11.83 -8.99 -11.46
CA PRO A 164 12.45 -9.38 -12.73
C PRO A 164 12.57 -8.21 -13.73
N TYR A 165 13.64 -8.24 -14.53
CA TYR A 165 13.94 -7.24 -15.57
C TYR A 165 14.13 -5.82 -15.06
N GLU A 166 14.48 -5.65 -13.80
CA GLU A 166 14.74 -4.36 -13.17
C GLU A 166 16.13 -4.37 -12.53
N ASP A 167 17.07 -3.69 -13.17
CA ASP A 167 18.41 -3.45 -12.65
C ASP A 167 18.44 -2.20 -11.75
N TYR A 168 19.59 -1.90 -11.17
CA TYR A 168 19.76 -0.76 -10.26
C TYR A 168 19.37 0.58 -10.91
N ALA A 169 19.76 0.81 -12.16
CA ALA A 169 19.47 2.07 -12.86
C ALA A 169 17.99 2.22 -13.17
N THR A 170 17.34 1.15 -13.60
CA THR A 170 15.91 1.10 -13.88
C THR A 170 15.09 1.27 -12.60
N PHE A 171 15.51 0.62 -11.50
CA PHE A 171 14.88 0.80 -10.20
C PHE A 171 15.05 2.24 -9.67
N ALA A 172 16.25 2.83 -9.79
CA ALA A 172 16.48 4.21 -9.41
C ALA A 172 15.56 5.17 -10.18
N LYS A 173 15.35 4.92 -11.48
CA LYS A 173 14.39 5.70 -12.28
C LYS A 173 12.96 5.55 -11.75
N SER A 174 12.52 4.32 -11.44
CA SER A 174 11.21 4.06 -10.82
C SER A 174 11.06 4.82 -9.50
N PHE A 175 12.10 4.80 -8.67
CA PHE A 175 12.14 5.54 -7.41
C PHE A 175 12.01 7.05 -7.63
N ASP A 176 12.82 7.64 -8.51
CA ASP A 176 12.81 9.07 -8.78
C ASP A 176 11.45 9.55 -9.32
N GLU A 177 10.82 8.76 -10.22
CA GLU A 177 9.50 9.08 -10.77
C GLU A 177 8.41 9.11 -9.69
N ILE A 178 8.42 8.15 -8.76
CA ILE A 178 7.40 8.08 -7.70
C ILE A 178 7.71 9.06 -6.56
N TYR A 179 8.97 9.25 -6.23
CA TYR A 179 9.41 10.27 -5.27
C TYR A 179 9.01 11.69 -5.72
N ALA A 180 9.09 11.97 -7.03
CA ALA A 180 8.69 13.26 -7.60
C ALA A 180 7.18 13.56 -7.46
N LEU A 181 6.33 12.55 -7.22
CA LEU A 181 4.90 12.75 -6.89
C LEU A 181 4.71 13.30 -5.47
N LYS A 182 5.73 13.22 -4.60
CA LYS A 182 5.70 13.70 -3.21
C LYS A 182 4.54 13.12 -2.38
N PRO A 183 4.36 11.79 -2.35
CA PRO A 183 3.32 11.19 -1.52
C PRO A 183 3.57 11.50 -0.03
N ASN A 184 2.55 11.40 0.81
CA ASN A 184 2.72 11.55 2.26
C ASN A 184 3.66 10.47 2.83
N GLN A 185 3.60 9.26 2.28
CA GLN A 185 4.48 8.16 2.63
C GLN A 185 4.94 7.43 1.37
N LEU A 186 6.23 7.15 1.26
CA LEU A 186 6.81 6.29 0.24
C LEU A 186 7.48 5.11 0.92
N GLN A 187 6.99 3.91 0.64
CA GLN A 187 7.60 2.66 1.13
C GLN A 187 8.42 2.00 0.04
N LEU A 188 9.63 1.67 0.39
CA LEU A 188 10.53 0.90 -0.44
C LEU A 188 10.67 -0.49 0.14
N GLY A 189 10.00 -1.46 -0.48
CA GLY A 189 10.06 -2.87 -0.07
C GLY A 189 11.02 -3.69 -0.92
N PHE A 190 11.26 -4.94 -0.51
CA PHE A 190 12.07 -5.91 -1.24
C PHE A 190 11.22 -7.13 -1.58
N LEU A 191 11.44 -7.69 -2.78
CA LEU A 191 10.73 -8.89 -3.21
C LEU A 191 10.84 -10.00 -2.17
N LYS A 192 9.69 -10.52 -1.75
CA LYS A 192 9.58 -11.70 -0.89
C LYS A 192 9.20 -12.90 -1.73
N VAL A 193 10.08 -13.91 -1.78
CA VAL A 193 9.88 -15.13 -2.59
C VAL A 193 9.05 -16.12 -1.80
N LEU A 194 7.74 -15.92 -1.82
CA LEU A 194 6.79 -16.65 -0.98
C LEU A 194 6.45 -18.01 -1.59
N LYS A 195 6.54 -19.08 -0.81
CA LYS A 195 6.18 -20.44 -1.23
C LYS A 195 4.75 -20.49 -1.76
N GLY A 196 4.57 -21.08 -2.95
CA GLY A 196 3.28 -21.18 -3.65
C GLY A 196 2.95 -19.98 -4.54
N SER A 197 3.80 -18.94 -4.59
CA SER A 197 3.69 -17.89 -5.61
C SER A 197 4.35 -18.32 -6.91
N TYR A 198 3.90 -17.75 -8.03
CA TYR A 198 4.53 -17.93 -9.34
C TYR A 198 6.03 -17.58 -9.29
N MET A 199 6.38 -16.51 -8.59
CA MET A 199 7.77 -16.06 -8.42
C MET A 199 8.64 -17.10 -7.70
N TYR A 200 8.09 -17.85 -6.76
CA TYR A 200 8.77 -18.95 -6.09
C TYR A 200 9.02 -20.12 -7.05
N GLU A 201 8.03 -20.48 -7.87
CA GLU A 201 8.13 -21.60 -8.82
C GLU A 201 9.13 -21.30 -9.94
N HIS A 202 9.29 -20.02 -10.33
CA HIS A 202 10.22 -19.56 -11.38
C HIS A 202 11.51 -18.94 -10.81
N ALA A 203 11.80 -19.14 -9.53
CA ALA A 203 12.94 -18.50 -8.86
C ALA A 203 14.30 -18.80 -9.54
N THR A 204 14.48 -20.01 -10.06
CA THR A 204 15.69 -20.39 -10.79
C THR A 204 15.82 -19.65 -12.11
N GLU A 205 14.75 -19.46 -12.85
CA GLU A 205 14.71 -18.74 -14.13
C GLU A 205 15.11 -17.27 -13.97
N TYR A 206 14.62 -16.62 -12.91
CA TYR A 206 14.94 -15.24 -12.58
C TYR A 206 16.27 -15.10 -11.78
N GLY A 207 16.96 -16.20 -11.52
CA GLY A 207 18.20 -16.20 -10.73
C GLY A 207 18.02 -15.66 -9.31
N LEU A 208 16.85 -15.89 -8.70
CA LEU A 208 16.54 -15.40 -7.38
C LEU A 208 17.31 -16.16 -6.31
N ILE A 209 18.16 -15.46 -5.60
CA ILE A 209 18.75 -15.90 -4.34
C ILE A 209 18.05 -15.13 -3.23
N TYR A 210 17.50 -15.83 -2.25
CA TYR A 210 16.69 -15.23 -1.20
C TYR A 210 16.91 -15.93 0.15
N ARG A 211 16.48 -15.28 1.24
CA ARG A 211 16.60 -15.86 2.58
C ARG A 211 15.74 -17.10 2.70
N SER A 212 16.29 -18.19 3.25
CA SER A 212 15.57 -19.45 3.48
C SER A 212 14.54 -19.36 4.63
N ARG A 213 14.60 -18.30 5.44
CA ARG A 213 13.71 -18.02 6.58
C ARG A 213 12.86 -16.79 6.31
N PRO A 214 11.68 -16.68 6.93
CA PRO A 214 10.88 -15.47 6.84
C PRO A 214 11.69 -14.20 7.10
N PRO A 215 11.48 -13.14 6.34
CA PRO A 215 10.40 -12.92 5.36
C PRO A 215 10.68 -13.44 3.93
N TYR A 216 11.66 -14.31 3.70
CA TYR A 216 12.05 -14.87 2.38
C TYR A 216 12.48 -13.81 1.38
N GLU A 217 13.12 -12.80 1.84
CA GLU A 217 13.50 -11.61 1.10
C GLU A 217 14.64 -11.91 0.12
N VAL A 218 14.54 -11.32 -1.08
CA VAL A 218 15.53 -11.43 -2.14
C VAL A 218 16.89 -10.84 -1.71
N LEU A 219 17.98 -11.51 -2.10
CA LEU A 219 19.36 -11.09 -1.88
C LEU A 219 20.08 -10.80 -3.20
N LYS A 220 19.62 -11.41 -4.30
CA LYS A 220 20.18 -11.26 -5.63
C LYS A 220 19.17 -11.72 -6.67
N THR A 221 19.21 -11.15 -7.87
CA THR A 221 18.48 -11.58 -9.07
C THR A 221 19.43 -11.65 -10.26
N ASN A 222 18.94 -12.02 -11.45
CA ASN A 222 19.73 -11.91 -12.68
C ASN A 222 20.08 -10.45 -13.03
N TRP A 223 19.34 -9.46 -12.51
CA TRP A 223 19.49 -8.03 -12.84
C TRP A 223 20.09 -7.21 -11.71
N LEU A 224 19.90 -7.61 -10.46
CA LEU A 224 20.41 -6.93 -9.27
C LEU A 224 21.39 -7.83 -8.52
N GLY A 225 22.62 -7.36 -8.36
CA GLY A 225 23.62 -7.99 -7.52
C GLY A 225 23.37 -7.74 -6.02
N PHE A 226 23.96 -8.57 -5.16
CA PHE A 226 23.83 -8.43 -3.71
C PHE A 226 24.27 -7.04 -3.19
N GLY A 227 25.39 -6.52 -3.74
CA GLY A 227 25.88 -5.18 -3.37
C GLY A 227 24.90 -4.04 -3.76
N GLU A 228 24.16 -4.21 -4.85
CA GLU A 228 23.15 -3.25 -5.28
C GLU A 228 21.91 -3.33 -4.39
N ILE A 229 21.47 -4.53 -4.02
CA ILE A 229 20.39 -4.72 -3.03
C ILE A 229 20.74 -4.03 -1.70
N LEU A 230 22.01 -4.15 -1.24
CA LEU A 230 22.47 -3.46 -0.02
C LEU A 230 22.44 -1.93 -0.17
N ARG A 231 22.81 -1.39 -1.35
CA ARG A 231 22.71 0.06 -1.61
C ARG A 231 21.25 0.54 -1.57
N ILE A 232 20.34 -0.21 -2.19
CA ILE A 232 18.90 0.13 -2.15
C ILE A 232 18.37 0.09 -0.71
N ARG A 233 18.84 -0.85 0.11
CA ARG A 233 18.49 -0.92 1.54
C ARG A 233 18.98 0.32 2.32
N GLN A 234 20.16 0.83 2.02
CA GLN A 234 20.63 2.08 2.61
C GLN A 234 19.73 3.26 2.21
N VAL A 235 19.22 3.28 0.96
CA VAL A 235 18.25 4.29 0.52
C VAL A 235 16.93 4.15 1.27
N GLU A 236 16.44 2.91 1.48
CA GLU A 236 15.23 2.65 2.29
C GLU A 236 15.40 3.20 3.72
N GLU A 237 16.50 2.86 4.39
CA GLU A 237 16.80 3.36 5.75
C GLU A 237 16.84 4.89 5.80
N MET A 238 17.44 5.53 4.80
CA MET A 238 17.47 7.00 4.70
C MET A 238 16.08 7.59 4.43
N LEU A 239 15.28 6.92 3.59
CA LEU A 239 13.91 7.33 3.31
C LEU A 239 13.06 7.30 4.59
N GLU A 240 13.14 6.24 5.38
CA GLU A 240 12.45 6.13 6.68
C GLU A 240 12.87 7.24 7.64
N VAL A 241 14.19 7.49 7.77
CA VAL A 241 14.70 8.50 8.72
C VAL A 241 14.40 9.92 8.25
N TYR A 242 14.58 10.25 6.99
CA TYR A 242 14.52 11.65 6.52
C TYR A 242 13.20 12.02 5.87
N TYR A 243 12.56 11.12 5.14
CA TYR A 243 11.30 11.43 4.48
C TYR A 243 10.12 11.29 5.44
N LEU A 244 10.06 10.21 6.20
CA LEU A 244 8.98 9.97 7.16
C LEU A 244 9.14 10.81 8.43
N SER A 245 10.38 11.12 8.87
CA SER A 245 10.59 11.96 10.05
C SER A 245 10.44 13.47 9.77
N LEU A 246 10.59 13.92 8.52
CA LEU A 246 10.29 15.31 8.15
C LEU A 246 8.81 15.65 8.32
N ILE A 247 7.91 14.70 8.20
CA ILE A 247 6.49 14.86 8.54
C ILE A 247 6.33 15.12 10.06
N HIS A 248 7.17 14.53 10.90
CA HIS A 248 7.22 14.81 12.35
C HIS A 248 7.95 16.12 12.71
N ILE A 249 8.83 16.62 11.85
CA ILE A 249 9.57 17.87 12.08
C ILE A 249 8.77 19.10 11.62
N SER A 250 7.88 18.95 10.64
CA SER A 250 7.00 20.02 10.16
C SER A 250 5.77 20.25 11.04
N GLU A 251 5.43 19.35 11.94
CA GLU A 251 4.54 19.66 13.05
C GLU A 251 5.36 20.38 14.14
N PRO A 252 5.06 21.65 14.45
CA PRO A 252 5.72 22.33 15.57
C PRO A 252 5.38 21.54 16.82
N THR A 253 6.35 20.81 17.33
CA THR A 253 6.28 20.14 18.62
C THR A 253 5.72 21.10 19.66
N ARG A 254 4.52 20.85 20.14
CA ARG A 254 4.02 21.38 21.42
C ARG A 254 4.81 20.73 22.59
N LEU A 255 6.11 20.72 22.47
CA LEU A 255 7.06 20.30 23.50
C LEU A 255 7.95 21.49 23.83
N GLY A 256 7.38 22.45 24.53
CA GLY A 256 8.08 23.63 24.98
C GLY A 256 7.24 24.51 25.82
N MET A 257 6.56 23.94 26.82
CA MET A 257 6.12 24.66 28.02
C MET A 257 5.94 23.64 29.15
N ILE A 258 6.99 23.38 29.86
CA ILE A 258 7.03 23.19 31.31
C ILE A 258 8.27 23.93 31.81
#